data_991fe67e8adcc71d67792da6fbbf585c
#
_entry.id   991fe67e8adcc71d67792da6fbbf585c
#
_cell.length_a   1.000
_cell.length_b   1.000
_cell.length_c   1.000
_cell.angle_alpha   90.00
_cell.angle_beta   90.00
_cell.angle_gamma   90.00
#
_symmetry.space_group_name_H-M   'P 1'
#
loop_
_entity.id
_entity.type
_entity.pdbx_description
1 polymer ?
#
loop_
_entity_poly.entity_id
_entity_poly.type
_entity_poly.pdbx_seq_one_letter_code
_entity_poly.pdbx_strand_id
1 'polypeptide(L)'
;MGLVALFAILVGFGRTYAAPMFRGAFVAPPIVHIHGVLALSWVLLFVAQPLLIRWRGVRIHRAVGLVGLPLAIAVAATMIPVGVHQAVRDADTEWRNIAVSSLLGVITSAILFAVLVTAGILARRDREAHSRWLLLATLLVIWPAWFRFRHWFPMVPRPELWFGVVLPMAWVVVAIARDQVVRGAVHPVLLFAGSGLIVEQSLELLAFDTPAWRSLAESIFAALK
;
A
#
# COMPACT_ATOMS: atom_id res chain seq x y z
N MET A 1 8.44 12.15 2.96
CA MET A 1 7.57 11.03 2.57
C MET A 1 7.70 9.81 3.48
N GLY A 2 8.92 9.30 3.79
CA GLY A 2 9.06 8.12 4.66
C GLY A 2 8.43 8.28 6.05
N LEU A 3 8.61 9.44 6.70
CA LEU A 3 7.96 9.72 7.99
C LEU A 3 6.42 9.78 7.89
N VAL A 4 5.90 10.23 6.76
CA VAL A 4 4.46 10.22 6.48
C VAL A 4 3.94 8.79 6.40
N ALA A 5 4.67 7.89 5.75
CA ALA A 5 4.33 6.48 5.67
C ALA A 5 4.31 5.81 7.06
N LEU A 6 5.32 6.09 7.89
CA LEU A 6 5.35 5.61 9.28
C LEU A 6 4.19 6.17 10.10
N PHE A 7 3.89 7.46 9.98
CA PHE A 7 2.77 8.08 10.65
C PHE A 7 1.44 7.40 10.27
N ALA A 8 1.21 7.18 8.96
CA ALA A 8 0.02 6.50 8.48
C ALA A 8 -0.15 5.11 9.10
N ILE A 9 0.93 4.32 9.15
CA ILE A 9 0.92 2.98 9.72
C ILE A 9 0.66 3.03 11.23
N LEU A 10 1.38 3.86 11.97
CA LEU A 10 1.25 3.93 13.42
C LEU A 10 -0.15 4.38 13.84
N VAL A 11 -0.72 5.38 13.17
CA VAL A 11 -2.07 5.88 13.48
C VAL A 11 -3.13 4.91 12.97
N GLY A 12 -3.03 4.46 11.71
CA GLY A 12 -4.03 3.60 11.08
C GLY A 12 -4.13 2.23 11.75
N PHE A 13 -3.00 1.56 11.98
CA PHE A 13 -2.97 0.24 12.60
C PHE A 13 -2.88 0.28 14.13
N GLY A 14 -2.47 1.41 14.72
CA GLY A 14 -2.40 1.57 16.18
C GLY A 14 -3.72 1.22 16.86
N ARG A 15 -4.82 1.79 16.37
CA ARG A 15 -6.17 1.56 16.91
C ARG A 15 -6.76 0.21 16.52
N THR A 16 -6.55 -0.25 15.29
CA THR A 16 -7.29 -1.39 14.72
C THR A 16 -6.55 -2.72 14.84
N TYR A 17 -5.24 -2.68 15.10
CA TYR A 17 -4.40 -3.88 15.22
C TYR A 17 -3.58 -3.87 16.52
N ALA A 18 -2.70 -2.88 16.71
CA ALA A 18 -1.75 -2.91 17.83
C ALA A 18 -2.46 -2.84 19.20
N ALA A 19 -3.35 -1.87 19.42
CA ALA A 19 -4.04 -1.74 20.70
C ALA A 19 -4.93 -2.96 21.03
N PRO A 20 -5.75 -3.53 20.12
CA PRO A 20 -6.46 -4.78 20.38
C PRO A 20 -5.52 -5.96 20.63
N MET A 21 -4.40 -6.08 19.91
CA MET A 21 -3.42 -7.14 20.12
C MET A 21 -2.81 -7.08 21.53
N PHE A 22 -2.38 -5.91 21.98
CA PHE A 22 -1.83 -5.75 23.34
C PHE A 22 -2.86 -6.01 24.47
N ARG A 23 -4.15 -5.88 24.17
CA ARG A 23 -5.24 -6.21 25.11
C ARG A 23 -5.69 -7.66 25.04
N GLY A 24 -5.06 -8.49 24.18
CA GLY A 24 -5.49 -9.87 23.95
C GLY A 24 -6.84 -10.01 23.24
N ALA A 25 -7.35 -8.93 22.66
CA ALA A 25 -8.66 -8.87 21.99
C ALA A 25 -8.57 -9.06 20.46
N PHE A 26 -7.38 -9.20 19.91
CA PHE A 26 -7.17 -9.41 18.48
C PHE A 26 -6.78 -10.85 18.20
N VAL A 27 -7.71 -11.60 17.59
CA VAL A 27 -7.48 -12.97 17.16
C VAL A 27 -7.43 -13.00 15.63
N ALA A 28 -6.29 -13.46 15.09
CA ALA A 28 -6.10 -13.61 13.66
C ALA A 28 -5.12 -14.76 13.39
N PRO A 29 -5.18 -15.42 12.21
CA PRO A 29 -4.23 -16.44 11.84
C PRO A 29 -2.82 -15.84 11.67
N PRO A 30 -1.76 -16.67 11.80
CA PRO A 30 -0.37 -16.22 11.72
C PRO A 30 -0.04 -15.39 10.47
N ILE A 31 -0.70 -15.67 9.34
CA ILE A 31 -0.46 -14.97 8.07
C ILE A 31 -0.73 -13.46 8.18
N VAL A 32 -1.71 -13.03 8.98
CA VAL A 32 -2.02 -11.61 9.20
C VAL A 32 -0.88 -10.92 9.95
N HIS A 33 -0.32 -11.58 10.96
CA HIS A 33 0.80 -11.06 11.74
C HIS A 33 2.08 -11.04 10.90
N ILE A 34 2.34 -12.10 10.14
CA ILE A 34 3.49 -12.20 9.22
C ILE A 34 3.42 -11.07 8.19
N HIS A 35 2.29 -10.88 7.53
CA HIS A 35 2.11 -9.79 6.58
C HIS A 35 2.33 -8.42 7.23
N GLY A 36 1.78 -8.19 8.42
CA GLY A 36 1.97 -6.93 9.15
C GLY A 36 3.44 -6.63 9.43
N VAL A 37 4.22 -7.63 9.86
CA VAL A 37 5.67 -7.51 10.09
C VAL A 37 6.42 -7.22 8.78
N LEU A 38 6.10 -7.95 7.70
CA LEU A 38 6.73 -7.76 6.39
C LEU A 38 6.43 -6.35 5.83
N ALA A 39 5.18 -5.92 5.87
CA ALA A 39 4.77 -4.59 5.39
C ALA A 39 5.42 -3.45 6.20
N LEU A 40 5.47 -3.59 7.53
CA LEU A 40 6.18 -2.62 8.37
C LEU A 40 7.69 -2.63 8.06
N SER A 41 8.30 -3.80 7.89
CA SER A 41 9.72 -3.93 7.51
C SER A 41 10.03 -3.27 6.18
N TRP A 42 9.12 -3.37 5.19
CA TRP A 42 9.24 -2.65 3.92
C TRP A 42 9.30 -1.13 4.13
N VAL A 43 8.38 -0.57 4.92
CA VAL A 43 8.35 0.87 5.17
C VAL A 43 9.57 1.33 5.98
N LEU A 44 10.00 0.55 6.97
CA LEU A 44 11.23 0.84 7.72
C LEU A 44 12.46 0.82 6.81
N LEU A 45 12.55 -0.17 5.90
CA LEU A 45 13.61 -0.22 4.89
C LEU A 45 13.58 1.01 3.99
N PHE A 46 12.39 1.40 3.49
CA PHE A 46 12.21 2.59 2.65
C PHE A 46 12.67 3.87 3.37
N VAL A 47 12.38 4.01 4.67
CA VAL A 47 12.84 5.15 5.49
C VAL A 47 14.34 5.10 5.74
N ALA A 48 14.88 3.91 6.01
CA ALA A 48 16.29 3.74 6.32
C ALA A 48 17.21 4.01 5.12
N GLN A 49 16.78 3.65 3.91
CA GLN A 49 17.61 3.71 2.71
C GLN A 49 18.23 5.10 2.40
N PRO A 50 17.49 6.23 2.41
CA PRO A 50 18.12 7.55 2.23
C PRO A 50 19.00 7.96 3.42
N LEU A 51 18.70 7.52 4.63
CA LEU A 51 19.53 7.77 5.81
C LEU A 51 20.86 7.01 5.72
N LEU A 52 20.83 5.77 5.22
CA LEU A 52 22.06 4.98 4.99
C LEU A 52 22.97 5.64 3.97
N ILE A 53 22.43 6.21 2.88
CA ILE A 53 23.25 6.98 1.92
C ILE A 53 23.91 8.17 2.62
N ARG A 54 23.16 8.90 3.44
CA ARG A 54 23.66 10.10 4.11
C ARG A 54 24.73 9.82 5.15
N TRP A 55 24.57 8.74 5.94
CA TRP A 55 25.42 8.48 7.10
C TRP A 55 26.51 7.44 6.86
N ARG A 56 26.27 6.46 5.98
CA ARG A 56 27.13 5.28 5.78
C ARG A 56 27.58 5.08 4.33
N GLY A 57 27.06 5.91 3.42
CA GLY A 57 27.41 5.87 2.01
C GLY A 57 26.64 4.83 1.19
N VAL A 58 26.79 4.93 -0.13
CA VAL A 58 26.06 4.13 -1.14
C VAL A 58 26.36 2.62 -1.02
N ARG A 59 27.53 2.25 -0.53
CA ARG A 59 27.91 0.83 -0.36
C ARG A 59 26.98 0.10 0.60
N ILE A 60 26.71 0.71 1.76
CA ILE A 60 25.80 0.13 2.77
C ILE A 60 24.36 0.18 2.28
N HIS A 61 23.94 1.28 1.65
CA HIS A 61 22.63 1.36 0.98
C HIS A 61 22.42 0.19 0.03
N ARG A 62 23.39 -0.14 -0.82
CA ARG A 62 23.30 -1.28 -1.77
C ARG A 62 23.22 -2.62 -1.06
N ALA A 63 24.09 -2.86 -0.05
CA ALA A 63 24.11 -4.11 0.69
C ALA A 63 22.77 -4.36 1.41
N VAL A 64 22.23 -3.37 2.12
CA VAL A 64 20.94 -3.46 2.81
C VAL A 64 19.78 -3.50 1.78
N GLY A 65 19.91 -2.79 0.66
CA GLY A 65 18.94 -2.77 -0.43
C GLY A 65 18.70 -4.14 -1.09
N LEU A 66 19.67 -5.08 -1.02
CA LEU A 66 19.49 -6.45 -1.50
C LEU A 66 18.36 -7.19 -0.77
N VAL A 67 18.07 -6.84 0.48
CA VAL A 67 16.94 -7.39 1.25
C VAL A 67 15.60 -6.87 0.70
N GLY A 68 15.61 -5.75 -0.01
CA GLY A 68 14.38 -5.10 -0.50
C GLY A 68 13.58 -5.95 -1.47
N LEU A 69 14.25 -6.67 -2.40
CA LEU A 69 13.55 -7.50 -3.38
C LEU A 69 12.84 -8.71 -2.75
N PRO A 70 13.52 -9.59 -1.97
CA PRO A 70 12.82 -10.69 -1.31
C PRO A 70 11.74 -10.20 -0.34
N LEU A 71 11.95 -9.08 0.34
CA LEU A 71 10.95 -8.48 1.21
C LEU A 71 9.73 -8.02 0.41
N ALA A 72 9.91 -7.35 -0.73
CA ALA A 72 8.80 -6.94 -1.58
C ALA A 72 8.01 -8.14 -2.13
N ILE A 73 8.70 -9.20 -2.56
CA ILE A 73 8.05 -10.45 -2.99
C ILE A 73 7.21 -11.03 -1.84
N ALA A 74 7.76 -11.09 -0.64
CA ALA A 74 7.06 -11.61 0.53
C ALA A 74 5.84 -10.74 0.91
N VAL A 75 5.95 -9.42 0.83
CA VAL A 75 4.83 -8.48 1.04
C VAL A 75 3.73 -8.77 0.02
N ALA A 76 4.04 -8.77 -1.28
CA ALA A 76 3.06 -9.00 -2.34
C ALA A 76 2.40 -10.39 -2.22
N ALA A 77 3.19 -11.44 -1.97
CA ALA A 77 2.70 -12.79 -1.84
C ALA A 77 1.77 -12.99 -0.63
N THR A 78 2.00 -12.25 0.46
CA THR A 78 1.17 -12.35 1.67
C THR A 78 -0.08 -11.47 1.63
N MET A 79 -0.19 -10.50 0.71
CA MET A 79 -1.39 -9.67 0.55
C MET A 79 -2.61 -10.52 0.19
N ILE A 80 -2.48 -11.43 -0.76
CA ILE A 80 -3.60 -12.25 -1.26
C ILE A 80 -4.19 -13.15 -0.17
N PRO A 81 -3.42 -13.99 0.55
CA PRO A 81 -3.98 -14.83 1.61
C PRO A 81 -4.57 -14.02 2.78
N VAL A 82 -4.06 -12.82 3.07
CA VAL A 82 -4.69 -11.91 4.04
C VAL A 82 -6.03 -11.39 3.53
N GLY A 83 -6.14 -11.02 2.26
CA GLY A 83 -7.40 -10.63 1.63
C GLY A 83 -8.43 -11.76 1.61
N VAL A 84 -8.01 -12.98 1.25
CA VAL A 84 -8.86 -14.18 1.29
C VAL A 84 -9.33 -14.45 2.72
N HIS A 85 -8.44 -14.40 3.71
CA HIS A 85 -8.82 -14.55 5.11
C HIS A 85 -9.91 -13.55 5.53
N GLN A 86 -9.79 -12.29 5.13
CA GLN A 86 -10.80 -11.27 5.43
C GLN A 86 -12.14 -11.59 4.75
N ALA A 87 -12.12 -11.97 3.47
CA ALA A 87 -13.33 -12.34 2.75
C ALA A 87 -14.02 -13.57 3.37
N VAL A 88 -13.25 -14.58 3.79
CA VAL A 88 -13.78 -15.77 4.48
C VAL A 88 -14.36 -15.42 5.86
N ARG A 89 -13.66 -14.60 6.65
CA ARG A 89 -14.13 -14.17 7.97
C ARG A 89 -15.48 -13.46 7.92
N ASP A 90 -15.67 -12.63 6.90
CA ASP A 90 -16.86 -11.80 6.75
C ASP A 90 -17.92 -12.45 5.84
N ALA A 91 -17.70 -13.73 5.40
CA ALA A 91 -18.55 -14.44 4.42
C ALA A 91 -19.99 -14.67 4.90
N ASP A 92 -20.19 -14.82 6.20
CA ASP A 92 -21.51 -15.08 6.81
C ASP A 92 -22.09 -13.82 7.51
N THR A 93 -21.56 -12.63 7.17
CA THR A 93 -22.00 -11.35 7.71
C THR A 93 -22.68 -10.49 6.66
N GLU A 94 -23.32 -9.40 7.09
CA GLU A 94 -23.85 -8.35 6.19
C GLU A 94 -22.74 -7.70 5.31
N TRP A 95 -21.48 -7.81 5.71
CA TRP A 95 -20.31 -7.26 5.01
C TRP A 95 -19.75 -8.16 3.91
N ARG A 96 -20.34 -9.35 3.68
CA ARG A 96 -19.85 -10.34 2.73
C ARG A 96 -19.52 -9.76 1.36
N ASN A 97 -20.47 -9.03 0.75
CA ASN A 97 -20.28 -8.49 -0.60
C ASN A 97 -19.10 -7.51 -0.65
N ILE A 98 -19.00 -6.62 0.35
CA ILE A 98 -17.89 -5.66 0.44
C ILE A 98 -16.56 -6.38 0.67
N ALA A 99 -16.54 -7.41 1.52
CA ALA A 99 -15.32 -8.16 1.82
C ALA A 99 -14.82 -8.95 0.60
N VAL A 100 -15.72 -9.61 -0.14
CA VAL A 100 -15.39 -10.30 -1.39
C VAL A 100 -14.96 -9.32 -2.48
N SER A 101 -15.69 -8.22 -2.66
CA SER A 101 -15.32 -7.16 -3.61
C SER A 101 -13.95 -6.55 -3.28
N SER A 102 -13.61 -6.40 -2.00
CA SER A 102 -12.30 -5.88 -1.57
C SER A 102 -11.14 -6.82 -1.93
N LEU A 103 -11.37 -8.13 -2.09
CA LEU A 103 -10.33 -9.07 -2.51
C LEU A 103 -9.75 -8.73 -3.89
N LEU A 104 -10.59 -8.28 -4.82
CA LEU A 104 -10.12 -7.86 -6.14
C LEU A 104 -9.18 -6.65 -6.03
N GLY A 105 -9.53 -5.64 -5.21
CA GLY A 105 -8.66 -4.49 -4.93
C GLY A 105 -7.34 -4.88 -4.25
N VAL A 106 -7.34 -5.90 -3.39
CA VAL A 106 -6.10 -6.44 -2.82
C VAL A 106 -5.22 -7.06 -3.90
N ILE A 107 -5.79 -7.78 -4.86
CA ILE A 107 -5.06 -8.42 -5.94
C ILE A 107 -4.48 -7.36 -6.89
N THR A 108 -5.27 -6.36 -7.31
CA THR A 108 -4.79 -5.26 -8.15
C THR A 108 -3.64 -4.50 -7.47
N SER A 109 -3.80 -4.18 -6.19
CA SER A 109 -2.75 -3.53 -5.38
C SER A 109 -1.47 -4.39 -5.27
N ALA A 110 -1.58 -5.72 -5.10
CA ALA A 110 -0.43 -6.61 -5.05
C ALA A 110 0.33 -6.64 -6.39
N ILE A 111 -0.39 -6.69 -7.51
CA ILE A 111 0.20 -6.65 -8.85
C ILE A 111 0.88 -5.31 -9.09
N LEU A 112 0.20 -4.20 -8.83
CA LEU A 112 0.76 -2.86 -9.02
C LEU A 112 1.99 -2.62 -8.13
N PHE A 113 1.95 -3.04 -6.87
CA PHE A 113 3.11 -2.97 -5.98
C PHE A 113 4.30 -3.73 -6.56
N ALA A 114 4.09 -4.97 -7.03
CA ALA A 114 5.15 -5.77 -7.65
C ALA A 114 5.70 -5.10 -8.93
N VAL A 115 4.84 -4.53 -9.78
CA VAL A 115 5.24 -3.79 -10.99
C VAL A 115 6.07 -2.55 -10.63
N LEU A 116 5.61 -1.73 -9.68
CA LEU A 116 6.31 -0.51 -9.27
C LEU A 116 7.68 -0.81 -8.64
N VAL A 117 7.76 -1.85 -7.79
CA VAL A 117 9.05 -2.28 -7.21
C VAL A 117 9.99 -2.80 -8.29
N THR A 118 9.50 -3.62 -9.21
CA THR A 118 10.30 -4.15 -10.32
C THR A 118 10.84 -3.03 -11.19
N ALA A 119 9.99 -2.05 -11.57
CA ALA A 119 10.42 -0.87 -12.32
C ALA A 119 11.48 -0.08 -11.55
N GLY A 120 11.30 0.08 -10.24
CA GLY A 120 12.27 0.75 -9.38
C GLY A 120 13.63 0.03 -9.35
N ILE A 121 13.65 -1.30 -9.28
CA ILE A 121 14.87 -2.09 -9.30
C ILE A 121 15.55 -2.06 -10.67
N LEU A 122 14.80 -2.15 -11.76
CA LEU A 122 15.34 -2.03 -13.11
C LEU A 122 15.95 -0.64 -13.33
N ALA A 123 15.35 0.41 -12.77
CA ALA A 123 15.83 1.79 -12.83
C ALA A 123 16.97 2.10 -11.84
N ARG A 124 17.55 1.12 -11.13
CA ARG A 124 18.54 1.35 -10.05
C ARG A 124 19.82 2.11 -10.45
N ARG A 125 20.11 2.20 -11.74
CA ARG A 125 21.23 2.99 -12.26
C ARG A 125 20.88 4.47 -12.37
N ASP A 126 19.62 4.81 -12.56
CA ASP A 126 19.07 6.15 -12.50
C ASP A 126 18.49 6.40 -11.10
N ARG A 127 19.22 7.17 -10.28
CA ARG A 127 18.86 7.48 -8.89
C ARG A 127 17.51 8.17 -8.78
N GLU A 128 17.21 9.02 -9.75
CA GLU A 128 16.01 9.84 -9.78
C GLU A 128 14.76 8.97 -10.07
N ALA A 129 14.83 8.16 -11.12
CA ALA A 129 13.78 7.23 -11.46
C ALA A 129 13.59 6.16 -10.37
N HIS A 130 14.68 5.53 -9.89
CA HIS A 130 14.66 4.52 -8.84
C HIS A 130 13.91 4.99 -7.60
N SER A 131 14.28 6.16 -7.09
CA SER A 131 13.67 6.68 -5.86
C SER A 131 12.18 6.98 -6.01
N ARG A 132 11.73 7.40 -7.19
CA ARG A 132 10.33 7.73 -7.46
C ARG A 132 9.47 6.49 -7.65
N TRP A 133 9.97 5.48 -8.34
CA TRP A 133 9.28 4.20 -8.45
C TRP A 133 9.05 3.56 -7.08
N LEU A 134 10.09 3.51 -6.22
CA LEU A 134 9.95 2.96 -4.87
C LEU A 134 9.09 3.84 -3.95
N LEU A 135 9.07 5.16 -4.17
CA LEU A 135 8.13 6.05 -3.49
C LEU A 135 6.68 5.69 -3.85
N LEU A 136 6.37 5.56 -5.14
CA LEU A 136 5.02 5.19 -5.59
C LEU A 136 4.60 3.82 -5.07
N ALA A 137 5.49 2.82 -5.10
CA ALA A 137 5.24 1.51 -4.52
C ALA A 137 4.91 1.60 -3.01
N THR A 138 5.65 2.43 -2.28
CA THR A 138 5.43 2.61 -0.84
C THR A 138 4.12 3.35 -0.56
N LEU A 139 3.79 4.41 -1.33
CA LEU A 139 2.52 5.13 -1.19
C LEU A 139 1.32 4.22 -1.48
N LEU A 140 1.44 3.34 -2.47
CA LEU A 140 0.40 2.35 -2.78
C LEU A 140 0.22 1.34 -1.64
N VAL A 141 1.29 0.70 -1.17
CA VAL A 141 1.18 -0.39 -0.18
C VAL A 141 0.71 0.07 1.20
N ILE A 142 0.86 1.35 1.53
CA ILE A 142 0.33 1.92 2.78
C ILE A 142 -1.12 2.41 2.68
N TRP A 143 -1.78 2.27 1.53
CA TRP A 143 -3.18 2.62 1.34
C TRP A 143 -4.10 2.09 2.47
N PRO A 144 -4.00 0.81 2.91
CA PRO A 144 -4.86 0.31 3.98
C PRO A 144 -4.66 1.02 5.32
N ALA A 145 -3.48 1.60 5.56
CA ALA A 145 -3.23 2.39 6.76
C ALA A 145 -4.02 3.70 6.73
N TRP A 146 -4.02 4.41 5.59
CA TRP A 146 -4.83 5.61 5.40
C TRP A 146 -6.33 5.33 5.51
N PHE A 147 -6.80 4.24 4.91
CA PHE A 147 -8.21 3.87 4.96
C PHE A 147 -8.70 3.60 6.38
N ARG A 148 -7.83 3.22 7.30
CA ARG A 148 -8.16 3.04 8.73
C ARG A 148 -8.41 4.33 9.48
N PHE A 149 -8.08 5.48 8.92
CA PHE A 149 -8.40 6.78 9.51
C PHE A 149 -9.90 6.99 9.67
N ARG A 150 -10.75 6.31 8.89
CA ARG A 150 -12.20 6.31 9.10
C ARG A 150 -12.64 5.91 10.52
N HIS A 151 -11.81 5.12 11.22
CA HIS A 151 -12.10 4.75 12.60
C HIS A 151 -11.80 5.88 13.61
N TRP A 152 -10.95 6.83 13.23
CA TRP A 152 -10.68 8.04 14.02
C TRP A 152 -11.69 9.16 13.73
N PHE A 153 -12.19 9.19 12.50
CA PHE A 153 -13.07 10.24 11.99
C PHE A 153 -14.38 9.63 11.44
N PRO A 154 -15.20 8.96 12.28
CA PRO A 154 -16.39 8.26 11.83
C PRO A 154 -17.48 9.19 11.28
N MET A 155 -17.40 10.48 11.57
CA MET A 155 -18.36 11.49 11.09
C MET A 155 -18.08 11.96 9.65
N VAL A 156 -16.94 11.60 9.06
CA VAL A 156 -16.60 11.99 7.69
C VAL A 156 -17.45 11.16 6.73
N PRO A 157 -18.28 11.81 5.89
CA PRO A 157 -19.09 11.09 4.91
C PRO A 157 -18.20 10.51 3.81
N ARG A 158 -18.62 9.41 3.21
CA ARG A 158 -17.92 8.72 2.12
C ARG A 158 -16.45 8.43 2.46
N PRO A 159 -16.18 7.68 3.54
CA PRO A 159 -14.81 7.40 4.00
C PRO A 159 -13.97 6.68 2.94
N GLU A 160 -14.59 5.92 2.03
CA GLU A 160 -13.96 5.28 0.88
C GLU A 160 -13.33 6.29 -0.08
N LEU A 161 -13.98 7.44 -0.28
CA LEU A 161 -13.44 8.52 -1.11
C LEU A 161 -12.30 9.24 -0.38
N TRP A 162 -12.58 9.73 0.84
CA TRP A 162 -11.62 10.59 1.55
C TRP A 162 -10.39 9.83 2.04
N PHE A 163 -10.57 8.69 2.68
CA PHE A 163 -9.47 7.93 3.27
C PHE A 163 -8.96 6.81 2.35
N GLY A 164 -9.76 6.40 1.37
CA GLY A 164 -9.38 5.40 0.38
C GLY A 164 -8.65 6.00 -0.83
N VAL A 165 -9.04 7.18 -1.30
CA VAL A 165 -8.46 7.78 -2.51
C VAL A 165 -7.82 9.14 -2.23
N VAL A 166 -8.58 10.12 -1.72
CA VAL A 166 -8.09 11.51 -1.63
C VAL A 166 -6.86 11.62 -0.75
N LEU A 167 -6.91 11.09 0.46
CA LEU A 167 -5.79 11.20 1.41
C LEU A 167 -4.54 10.42 0.98
N PRO A 168 -4.60 9.15 0.53
CA PRO A 168 -3.42 8.46 0.01
C PRO A 168 -2.86 9.13 -1.25
N MET A 169 -3.70 9.52 -2.21
CA MET A 169 -3.25 10.10 -3.48
C MET A 169 -2.78 11.55 -3.33
N ALA A 170 -3.21 12.28 -2.32
CA ALA A 170 -2.66 13.60 -1.99
C ALA A 170 -1.14 13.58 -1.85
N TRP A 171 -0.56 12.49 -1.36
CA TRP A 171 0.90 12.36 -1.22
C TRP A 171 1.62 12.14 -2.55
N VAL A 172 0.95 11.56 -3.54
CA VAL A 172 1.44 11.53 -4.93
C VAL A 172 1.45 12.95 -5.52
N VAL A 173 0.36 13.70 -5.31
CA VAL A 173 0.27 15.11 -5.75
C VAL A 173 1.35 15.96 -5.07
N VAL A 174 1.57 15.78 -3.75
CA VAL A 174 2.66 16.45 -3.02
C VAL A 174 4.04 16.11 -3.59
N ALA A 175 4.26 14.85 -4.01
CA ALA A 175 5.52 14.44 -4.63
C ALA A 175 5.72 15.12 -6.00
N ILE A 176 4.66 15.20 -6.81
CA ILE A 176 4.65 15.92 -8.12
C ILE A 176 4.93 17.40 -7.90
N ALA A 177 4.20 18.06 -7.00
CA ALA A 177 4.38 19.48 -6.69
C ALA A 177 5.80 19.77 -6.17
N ARG A 178 6.33 18.91 -5.31
CA ARG A 178 7.72 19.05 -4.81
C ARG A 178 8.73 18.96 -5.92
N ASP A 179 8.57 18.03 -6.86
CA ASP A 179 9.50 17.96 -8.01
C ASP A 179 9.45 19.25 -8.84
N GLN A 180 8.25 19.75 -9.11
CA GLN A 180 8.08 21.02 -9.83
C GLN A 180 8.77 22.19 -9.11
N VAL A 181 8.55 22.32 -7.80
CA VAL A 181 9.08 23.45 -7.01
C VAL A 181 10.61 23.35 -6.85
N VAL A 182 11.14 22.17 -6.56
CA VAL A 182 12.56 22.00 -6.21
C VAL A 182 13.44 21.86 -7.45
N ARG A 183 12.92 21.34 -8.55
CA ARG A 183 13.68 20.98 -9.76
C ARG A 183 13.30 21.82 -10.99
N GLY A 184 12.22 22.58 -10.91
CA GLY A 184 11.67 23.30 -12.06
C GLY A 184 10.91 22.45 -13.07
N ALA A 185 10.91 21.12 -12.91
CA ALA A 185 10.20 20.19 -13.78
C ALA A 185 9.81 18.90 -13.03
N VAL A 186 8.66 18.35 -13.37
CA VAL A 186 8.20 17.06 -12.84
C VAL A 186 8.91 15.91 -13.56
N HIS A 187 9.47 15.00 -12.79
CA HIS A 187 10.12 13.82 -13.36
C HIS A 187 9.09 12.90 -14.05
N PRO A 188 9.40 12.33 -15.25
CA PRO A 188 8.47 11.50 -16.01
C PRO A 188 7.83 10.36 -15.22
N VAL A 189 8.55 9.71 -14.29
CA VAL A 189 7.99 8.67 -13.42
C VAL A 189 6.83 9.20 -12.58
N LEU A 190 6.96 10.36 -11.96
CA LEU A 190 5.86 10.94 -11.17
C LEU A 190 4.74 11.46 -12.08
N LEU A 191 5.10 12.05 -13.22
CA LEU A 191 4.11 12.57 -14.14
C LEU A 191 3.23 11.45 -14.72
N PHE A 192 3.83 10.37 -15.22
CA PHE A 192 3.07 9.30 -15.87
C PHE A 192 2.62 8.22 -14.90
N ALA A 193 3.53 7.62 -14.15
CA ALA A 193 3.16 6.53 -13.24
C ALA A 193 2.43 7.05 -11.99
N GLY A 194 2.81 8.22 -11.47
CA GLY A 194 2.10 8.84 -10.35
C GLY A 194 0.68 9.25 -10.73
N SER A 195 0.49 9.93 -11.87
CA SER A 195 -0.84 10.28 -12.37
C SER A 195 -1.64 9.03 -12.74
N GLY A 196 -0.99 8.01 -13.33
CA GLY A 196 -1.61 6.73 -13.63
C GLY A 196 -2.13 6.03 -12.37
N LEU A 197 -1.38 6.08 -11.27
CA LEU A 197 -1.82 5.53 -9.98
C LEU A 197 -3.04 6.28 -9.41
N ILE A 198 -3.09 7.61 -9.55
CA ILE A 198 -4.25 8.41 -9.13
C ILE A 198 -5.48 8.00 -9.95
N VAL A 199 -5.32 7.89 -11.27
CA VAL A 199 -6.42 7.48 -12.17
C VAL A 199 -6.89 6.07 -11.84
N GLU A 200 -5.97 5.13 -11.66
CA GLU A 200 -6.28 3.74 -11.34
C GLU A 200 -7.07 3.63 -10.03
N GLN A 201 -6.61 4.25 -8.94
CA GLN A 201 -7.32 4.23 -7.66
C GLN A 201 -8.68 4.93 -7.72
N SER A 202 -8.83 5.95 -8.57
CA SER A 202 -10.11 6.62 -8.80
C SER A 202 -11.07 5.73 -9.59
N LEU A 203 -10.59 5.04 -10.61
CA LEU A 203 -11.38 4.09 -11.40
C LEU A 203 -11.77 2.86 -10.57
N GLU A 204 -10.87 2.37 -9.72
CA GLU A 204 -11.17 1.28 -8.79
C GLU A 204 -12.32 1.67 -7.84
N LEU A 205 -12.29 2.88 -7.26
CA LEU A 205 -13.40 3.37 -6.43
C LEU A 205 -14.72 3.43 -7.19
N LEU A 206 -14.72 3.88 -8.46
CA LEU A 206 -15.92 3.96 -9.28
C LEU A 206 -16.46 2.59 -9.71
N ALA A 207 -15.54 1.63 -9.94
CA ALA A 207 -15.89 0.28 -10.34
C ALA A 207 -16.26 -0.62 -9.16
N PHE A 208 -15.80 -0.27 -7.94
CA PHE A 208 -15.94 -1.07 -6.75
C PHE A 208 -17.40 -1.48 -6.51
N ASP A 209 -17.59 -2.77 -6.26
CA ASP A 209 -18.88 -3.40 -5.97
C ASP A 209 -19.98 -3.22 -7.04
N THR A 210 -19.63 -2.77 -8.26
CA THR A 210 -20.54 -2.85 -9.41
C THR A 210 -20.83 -4.31 -9.76
N PRO A 211 -21.93 -4.62 -10.49
CA PRO A 211 -22.25 -6.01 -10.84
C PRO A 211 -21.11 -6.77 -11.52
N ALA A 212 -20.38 -6.13 -12.45
CA ALA A 212 -19.24 -6.72 -13.13
C ALA A 212 -18.06 -6.98 -12.18
N TRP A 213 -17.73 -6.00 -11.33
CA TRP A 213 -16.69 -6.11 -10.31
C TRP A 213 -16.98 -7.24 -9.33
N ARG A 214 -18.22 -7.28 -8.81
CA ARG A 214 -18.67 -8.31 -7.87
C ARG A 214 -18.63 -9.70 -8.47
N SER A 215 -19.12 -9.87 -9.70
CA SER A 215 -19.08 -11.16 -10.42
C SER A 215 -17.65 -11.68 -10.57
N LEU A 216 -16.70 -10.81 -10.94
CA LEU A 216 -15.29 -11.18 -11.05
C LEU A 216 -14.69 -11.53 -9.68
N ALA A 217 -14.97 -10.73 -8.66
CA ALA A 217 -14.49 -10.97 -7.29
C ALA A 217 -15.01 -12.28 -6.71
N GLU A 218 -16.29 -12.62 -6.93
CA GLU A 218 -16.89 -13.90 -6.52
C GLU A 218 -16.23 -15.09 -7.23
N SER A 219 -15.96 -14.96 -8.53
CA SER A 219 -15.29 -16.02 -9.29
C SER A 219 -13.88 -16.29 -8.76
N ILE A 220 -13.13 -15.22 -8.44
CA ILE A 220 -11.79 -15.31 -7.86
C ILE A 220 -11.86 -15.87 -6.43
N PHE A 221 -12.79 -15.40 -5.61
CA PHE A 221 -12.98 -15.90 -4.25
C PHE A 221 -13.29 -17.39 -4.22
N ALA A 222 -14.16 -17.86 -5.12
CA ALA A 222 -14.48 -19.28 -5.26
C ALA A 222 -13.27 -20.14 -5.66
N ALA A 223 -12.34 -19.58 -6.45
CA ALA A 223 -11.13 -20.27 -6.88
C ALA A 223 -10.02 -20.29 -5.81
N LEU A 224 -10.03 -19.34 -4.86
CA LEU A 224 -8.99 -19.19 -3.83
C LEU A 224 -9.40 -19.72 -2.46
N LYS A 225 -10.68 -20.00 -2.23
CA LYS A 225 -11.24 -20.59 -1.02
C LYS A 225 -11.05 -22.11 -1.04
#